data_231eada330bf3e2622addd7e70c44aaa
#
_entry.id   231eada330bf3e2622addd7e70c44aaa
#
_cell.length_a   1.000
_cell.length_b   1.000
_cell.length_c   1.000
_cell.angle_alpha   90.00
_cell.angle_beta   90.00
_cell.angle_gamma   90.00
#
_symmetry.space_group_name_H-M   'P 1'
#
loop_
_entity.id
_entity.type
_entity.pdbx_description
1 polymer ?
#
loop_
_entity_poly.entity_id
_entity_poly.type
_entity_poly.pdbx_seq_one_letter_code
_entity_poly.pdbx_strand_id
1 'polypeptide(L)'
;PKDTWAVFLLFFFTGLAIVIELNQTPFQPRERDYAYVGSFYAFTIWIGLGTIQVYYFLKKLVSNKTISLLISGILLFIPTLMAAEGWDDHDRSNRYTAREFAKNYLKSCEPNAILFTMGDNDTFPLWYIQEVEGYRTDVRIVNLSLLNTDWYIDQMKRDAYDGKGLPFSLNRNQYKQGTRDVAIFIDKGASDRRLNLKDFNKWIKSDRQETKINIGKDYDFYYTKKIRIPVNKNNITDLH
;
A
#
# COMPACT_ATOMS: atom_id res chain seq x y z
N PRO A 1 0.02 -33.80 18.53
CA PRO A 1 -0.69 -32.77 19.32
C PRO A 1 -0.09 -31.37 19.21
N LYS A 2 1.25 -31.17 19.30
CA LYS A 2 1.85 -29.85 19.23
C LYS A 2 1.65 -29.22 17.83
N ASP A 3 1.86 -29.97 16.79
CA ASP A 3 1.73 -29.52 15.40
C ASP A 3 0.27 -29.18 15.05
N THR A 4 -0.69 -29.93 15.59
CA THR A 4 -2.12 -29.65 15.43
C THR A 4 -2.50 -28.32 16.05
N TRP A 5 -1.95 -27.99 17.23
CA TRP A 5 -2.16 -26.69 17.85
C TRP A 5 -1.52 -25.56 17.07
N ALA A 6 -0.34 -25.77 16.49
CA ALA A 6 0.31 -24.77 15.66
C ALA A 6 -0.54 -24.42 14.42
N VAL A 7 -1.06 -25.44 13.73
CA VAL A 7 -1.95 -25.23 12.58
C VAL A 7 -3.27 -24.56 13.00
N PHE A 8 -3.84 -24.96 14.15
CA PHE A 8 -5.04 -24.33 14.69
C PHE A 8 -4.82 -22.84 15.01
N LEU A 9 -3.73 -22.51 15.68
CA LEU A 9 -3.40 -21.11 15.99
C LEU A 9 -3.15 -20.29 14.71
N LEU A 10 -2.46 -20.89 13.75
CA LEU A 10 -2.26 -20.24 12.45
C LEU A 10 -3.62 -19.97 11.79
N PHE A 11 -4.50 -20.95 11.68
CA PHE A 11 -5.86 -20.81 11.14
C PHE A 11 -6.66 -19.72 11.87
N PHE A 12 -6.67 -19.77 13.20
CA PHE A 12 -7.43 -18.85 14.02
C PHE A 12 -6.93 -17.40 13.90
N PHE A 13 -5.62 -17.18 14.06
CA PHE A 13 -5.06 -15.84 14.05
C PHE A 13 -5.02 -15.20 12.66
N THR A 14 -4.85 -15.97 11.60
CA THR A 14 -4.89 -15.44 10.24
C THR A 14 -6.29 -15.38 9.62
N GLY A 15 -7.29 -15.88 10.34
CA GLY A 15 -8.71 -15.86 9.95
C GLY A 15 -9.56 -15.06 10.92
N LEU A 16 -10.17 -15.76 11.88
CA LEU A 16 -11.16 -15.17 12.79
C LEU A 16 -10.63 -13.95 13.56
N ALA A 17 -9.39 -13.99 14.03
CA ALA A 17 -8.80 -12.86 14.74
C ALA A 17 -8.66 -11.62 13.80
N ILE A 18 -8.29 -11.84 12.55
CA ILE A 18 -8.23 -10.74 11.54
C ILE A 18 -9.63 -10.19 11.25
N VAL A 19 -10.66 -11.04 11.16
CA VAL A 19 -12.06 -10.59 10.98
C VAL A 19 -12.47 -9.65 12.11
N ILE A 20 -12.13 -10.02 13.35
CA ILE A 20 -12.46 -9.22 14.54
C ILE A 20 -11.67 -7.90 14.53
N GLU A 21 -10.37 -7.96 14.26
CA GLU A 21 -9.48 -6.80 14.28
C GLU A 21 -9.83 -5.78 13.18
N LEU A 22 -10.08 -6.25 11.96
CA LEU A 22 -10.43 -5.37 10.84
C LEU A 22 -11.79 -4.72 11.02
N ASN A 23 -12.71 -5.34 11.77
CA ASN A 23 -14.06 -4.82 12.06
C ASN A 23 -14.67 -4.12 10.84
N GLN A 24 -14.72 -4.80 9.71
CA GLN A 24 -15.11 -4.21 8.43
C GLN A 24 -16.53 -3.66 8.48
N THR A 25 -16.71 -2.44 8.00
CA THR A 25 -18.03 -1.83 7.91
C THR A 25 -18.85 -2.50 6.80
N PRO A 26 -20.17 -2.70 6.97
CA PRO A 26 -21.02 -3.43 6.01
C PRO A 26 -21.17 -2.75 4.64
N PHE A 27 -20.79 -1.49 4.52
CA PHE A 27 -20.91 -0.70 3.28
C PHE A 27 -19.55 -0.48 2.59
N GLN A 28 -18.73 -1.50 2.52
CA GLN A 28 -17.48 -1.41 1.75
C GLN A 28 -17.74 -1.64 0.26
N PRO A 29 -17.14 -0.85 -0.63
CA PRO A 29 -17.33 -1.00 -2.07
C PRO A 29 -16.66 -2.27 -2.64
N ARG A 30 -15.87 -2.98 -1.84
CA ARG A 30 -15.09 -4.15 -2.25
C ARG A 30 -14.93 -5.13 -1.09
N GLU A 31 -15.17 -6.39 -1.36
CA GLU A 31 -14.82 -7.50 -0.47
C GLU A 31 -13.28 -7.62 -0.32
N ARG A 32 -12.84 -7.98 0.87
CA ARG A 32 -11.40 -8.10 1.21
C ARG A 32 -11.02 -9.52 1.62
N ASP A 33 -11.51 -10.51 0.91
CA ASP A 33 -11.28 -11.93 1.20
C ASP A 33 -9.81 -12.30 1.22
N TYR A 34 -8.98 -11.59 0.48
CA TYR A 34 -7.53 -11.77 0.50
C TYR A 34 -6.90 -11.55 1.90
N ALA A 35 -7.58 -10.86 2.81
CA ALA A 35 -7.10 -10.69 4.18
C ALA A 35 -7.08 -12.02 4.96
N TYR A 36 -7.90 -13.00 4.53
CA TYR A 36 -8.06 -14.29 5.19
C TYR A 36 -7.30 -15.42 4.47
N VAL A 37 -6.53 -15.12 3.44
CA VAL A 37 -5.82 -16.14 2.64
C VAL A 37 -4.93 -17.04 3.48
N GLY A 38 -4.31 -16.50 4.54
CA GLY A 38 -3.51 -17.27 5.48
C GLY A 38 -4.30 -18.37 6.20
N SER A 39 -5.56 -18.10 6.54
CA SER A 39 -6.49 -19.05 7.15
C SER A 39 -6.86 -20.18 6.17
N PHE A 40 -7.17 -19.85 4.93
CA PHE A 40 -7.44 -20.85 3.90
C PHE A 40 -6.22 -21.73 3.64
N TYR A 41 -5.03 -21.15 3.59
CA TYR A 41 -3.79 -21.90 3.48
C TYR A 41 -3.59 -22.86 4.67
N ALA A 42 -3.81 -22.41 5.90
CA ALA A 42 -3.72 -23.25 7.09
C ALA A 42 -4.76 -24.38 7.04
N PHE A 43 -5.96 -24.13 6.55
CA PHE A 43 -7.01 -25.15 6.40
C PHE A 43 -6.61 -26.24 5.38
N THR A 44 -5.92 -25.89 4.31
CA THR A 44 -5.44 -26.88 3.32
C THR A 44 -4.45 -27.87 3.92
N ILE A 45 -3.68 -27.47 4.95
CA ILE A 45 -2.80 -28.40 5.69
C ILE A 45 -3.63 -29.51 6.36
N TRP A 46 -4.77 -29.16 6.98
CA TRP A 46 -5.66 -30.15 7.58
C TRP A 46 -6.29 -31.08 6.54
N ILE A 47 -6.67 -30.55 5.36
CA ILE A 47 -7.16 -31.37 4.25
C ILE A 47 -6.09 -32.39 3.86
N GLY A 48 -4.82 -31.95 3.71
CA GLY A 48 -3.70 -32.85 3.40
C GLY A 48 -3.48 -33.93 4.48
N LEU A 49 -3.51 -33.55 5.76
CA LEU A 49 -3.43 -34.49 6.88
C LEU A 49 -4.63 -35.46 6.92
N GLY A 50 -5.82 -34.97 6.56
CA GLY A 50 -7.03 -35.78 6.43
C GLY A 50 -6.88 -36.89 5.38
N THR A 51 -6.27 -36.57 4.24
CA THR A 51 -5.98 -37.55 3.18
C THR A 51 -5.09 -38.68 3.70
N ILE A 52 -4.04 -38.37 4.47
CA ILE A 52 -3.17 -39.33 5.12
C ILE A 52 -3.98 -40.20 6.12
N GLN A 53 -4.86 -39.57 6.87
CA GLN A 53 -5.68 -40.32 7.86
C GLN A 53 -6.67 -41.26 7.18
N VAL A 54 -7.25 -40.87 6.04
CA VAL A 54 -8.09 -41.76 5.21
C VAL A 54 -7.29 -43.00 4.75
N TYR A 55 -6.04 -42.78 4.31
CA TYR A 55 -5.18 -43.91 3.95
C TYR A 55 -4.97 -44.90 5.14
N TYR A 56 -4.65 -44.41 6.33
CA TYR A 56 -4.48 -45.27 7.51
C TYR A 56 -5.77 -45.95 7.93
N PHE A 57 -6.91 -45.31 7.78
CA PHE A 57 -8.22 -45.91 8.03
C PHE A 57 -8.52 -47.04 7.05
N LEU A 58 -8.35 -46.79 5.75
CA LEU A 58 -8.56 -47.78 4.70
C LEU A 58 -7.63 -48.98 4.85
N LYS A 59 -6.38 -48.77 5.24
CA LYS A 59 -5.41 -49.83 5.50
C LYS A 59 -5.86 -50.79 6.61
N LYS A 60 -6.70 -50.36 7.56
CA LYS A 60 -7.30 -51.24 8.58
C LYS A 60 -8.45 -52.06 8.04
N LEU A 61 -9.19 -51.54 7.06
CA LEU A 61 -10.36 -52.21 6.48
C LEU A 61 -9.97 -53.13 5.31
N VAL A 62 -8.98 -52.70 4.53
CA VAL A 62 -8.56 -53.41 3.31
C VAL A 62 -7.14 -53.93 3.52
N SER A 63 -6.98 -55.24 3.53
CA SER A 63 -5.68 -55.91 3.73
C SER A 63 -4.66 -55.57 2.64
N ASN A 64 -5.12 -55.24 1.45
CA ASN A 64 -4.26 -54.88 0.32
C ASN A 64 -3.81 -53.43 0.39
N LYS A 65 -2.53 -53.20 0.65
CA LYS A 65 -1.89 -51.89 0.77
C LYS A 65 -2.02 -51.05 -0.53
N THR A 66 -1.92 -51.72 -1.67
CA THR A 66 -2.00 -51.04 -2.99
C THR A 66 -3.39 -50.50 -3.23
N ILE A 67 -4.44 -51.24 -2.89
CA ILE A 67 -5.83 -50.80 -3.02
C ILE A 67 -6.08 -49.59 -2.10
N SER A 68 -5.62 -49.66 -0.84
CA SER A 68 -5.75 -48.51 0.09
C SER A 68 -5.06 -47.25 -0.43
N LEU A 69 -3.90 -47.38 -1.05
CA LEU A 69 -3.15 -46.28 -1.64
C LEU A 69 -3.88 -45.72 -2.87
N LEU A 70 -4.40 -46.55 -3.74
CA LEU A 70 -5.15 -46.11 -4.93
C LEU A 70 -6.42 -45.34 -4.54
N ILE A 71 -7.21 -45.86 -3.60
CA ILE A 71 -8.42 -45.18 -3.14
C ILE A 71 -8.09 -43.83 -2.50
N SER A 72 -7.04 -43.79 -1.68
CA SER A 72 -6.60 -42.48 -1.09
C SER A 72 -6.08 -41.51 -2.15
N GLY A 73 -5.46 -42.03 -3.20
CA GLY A 73 -4.98 -41.23 -4.35
C GLY A 73 -6.10 -40.57 -5.13
N ILE A 74 -7.32 -41.14 -5.14
CA ILE A 74 -8.49 -40.54 -5.77
C ILE A 74 -8.78 -39.15 -5.16
N LEU A 75 -8.48 -38.93 -3.89
CA LEU A 75 -8.68 -37.64 -3.24
C LEU A 75 -7.82 -36.52 -3.85
N LEU A 76 -6.70 -36.88 -4.51
CA LEU A 76 -5.89 -35.91 -5.26
C LEU A 76 -6.58 -35.38 -6.54
N PHE A 77 -7.65 -36.06 -6.97
CA PHE A 77 -8.44 -35.60 -8.11
C PHE A 77 -9.10 -34.24 -7.81
N ILE A 78 -9.49 -33.98 -6.57
CA ILE A 78 -10.15 -32.74 -6.16
C ILE A 78 -9.24 -31.50 -6.42
N PRO A 79 -8.02 -31.41 -5.86
CA PRO A 79 -7.15 -30.27 -6.14
C PRO A 79 -6.72 -30.19 -7.61
N THR A 80 -6.61 -31.33 -8.30
CA THR A 80 -6.30 -31.36 -9.74
C THR A 80 -7.45 -30.75 -10.56
N LEU A 81 -8.69 -31.08 -10.23
CA LEU A 81 -9.86 -30.52 -10.88
C LEU A 81 -9.96 -29.01 -10.62
N MET A 82 -9.76 -28.58 -9.37
CA MET A 82 -9.72 -27.16 -9.01
C MET A 82 -8.63 -26.40 -9.77
N ALA A 83 -7.45 -27.00 -9.92
CA ALA A 83 -6.37 -26.41 -10.68
C ALA A 83 -6.71 -26.30 -12.18
N ALA A 84 -7.34 -27.33 -12.74
CA ALA A 84 -7.73 -27.33 -14.15
C ALA A 84 -8.83 -26.32 -14.46
N GLU A 85 -9.84 -26.22 -13.61
CA GLU A 85 -10.97 -25.30 -13.79
C GLU A 85 -10.60 -23.84 -13.50
N GLY A 86 -9.72 -23.61 -12.54
CA GLY A 86 -9.31 -22.25 -12.15
C GLY A 86 -8.07 -21.73 -12.89
N TRP A 87 -7.49 -22.48 -13.81
CA TRP A 87 -6.20 -22.15 -14.42
C TRP A 87 -6.25 -20.84 -15.21
N ASP A 88 -7.25 -20.68 -16.05
CA ASP A 88 -7.43 -19.47 -16.88
C ASP A 88 -7.75 -18.24 -16.07
N ASP A 89 -8.53 -18.35 -14.99
CA ASP A 89 -8.83 -17.26 -14.07
C ASP A 89 -7.59 -16.78 -13.31
N HIS A 90 -6.61 -17.65 -13.07
CA HIS A 90 -5.39 -17.37 -12.35
C HIS A 90 -4.20 -17.08 -13.28
N ASP A 91 -4.31 -17.36 -14.56
CA ASP A 91 -3.27 -17.06 -15.54
C ASP A 91 -3.11 -15.53 -15.70
N ARG A 92 -1.93 -15.04 -15.35
CA ARG A 92 -1.50 -13.65 -15.48
C ARG A 92 -0.54 -13.44 -16.65
N SER A 93 -0.28 -14.48 -17.45
CA SER A 93 0.53 -14.36 -18.65
C SER A 93 -0.09 -13.35 -19.61
N ASN A 94 0.77 -12.58 -20.28
CA ASN A 94 0.35 -11.55 -21.25
C ASN A 94 -0.51 -10.39 -20.68
N ARG A 95 -0.61 -10.23 -19.36
CA ARG A 95 -1.32 -9.11 -18.73
C ARG A 95 -0.38 -7.96 -18.43
N TYR A 96 0.02 -7.21 -19.45
CA TYR A 96 1.01 -6.13 -19.34
C TYR A 96 0.39 -4.72 -19.18
N THR A 97 -0.93 -4.59 -19.06
CA THR A 97 -1.61 -3.29 -19.05
C THR A 97 -1.05 -2.34 -17.99
N ALA A 98 -0.90 -2.80 -16.74
CA ALA A 98 -0.37 -1.97 -15.65
C ALA A 98 1.08 -1.53 -15.92
N ARG A 99 1.90 -2.43 -16.47
CA ARG A 99 3.28 -2.19 -16.87
C ARG A 99 3.39 -1.12 -17.95
N GLU A 100 2.64 -1.27 -19.03
CA GLU A 100 2.70 -0.34 -20.16
C GLU A 100 2.11 1.04 -19.78
N PHE A 101 1.07 1.05 -18.97
CA PHE A 101 0.51 2.27 -18.41
C PHE A 101 1.57 3.03 -17.59
N ALA A 102 2.27 2.34 -16.68
CA ALA A 102 3.32 2.94 -15.88
C ALA A 102 4.48 3.47 -16.74
N LYS A 103 4.88 2.73 -17.79
CA LYS A 103 5.89 3.21 -18.74
C LYS A 103 5.46 4.48 -19.46
N ASN A 104 4.20 4.58 -19.88
CA ASN A 104 3.68 5.77 -20.53
C ASN A 104 3.67 6.98 -19.56
N TYR A 105 3.31 6.78 -18.30
CA TYR A 105 3.40 7.83 -17.28
C TYR A 105 4.83 8.35 -17.13
N LEU A 106 5.78 7.46 -16.90
CA LEU A 106 7.18 7.85 -16.70
C LEU A 106 7.79 8.47 -17.98
N LYS A 107 7.40 7.98 -19.15
CA LYS A 107 7.87 8.50 -20.43
C LYS A 107 7.41 9.94 -20.66
N SER A 108 6.23 10.33 -20.16
CA SER A 108 5.70 11.68 -20.30
C SER A 108 6.31 12.69 -19.33
N CYS A 109 7.10 12.22 -18.35
CA CYS A 109 7.78 13.10 -17.41
C CYS A 109 9.08 13.66 -17.99
N GLU A 110 9.36 14.93 -17.68
CA GLU A 110 10.67 15.54 -17.95
C GLU A 110 11.80 14.81 -17.19
N PRO A 111 13.05 14.90 -17.63
CA PRO A 111 14.18 14.36 -16.88
C PRO A 111 14.23 14.94 -15.45
N ASN A 112 14.51 14.06 -14.47
CA ASN A 112 14.56 14.39 -13.04
C ASN A 112 13.27 15.01 -12.47
N ALA A 113 12.12 14.73 -13.08
CA ALA A 113 10.84 15.21 -12.62
C ALA A 113 10.43 14.63 -11.27
N ILE A 114 9.55 15.33 -10.56
CA ILE A 114 8.85 14.84 -9.37
C ILE A 114 7.41 14.51 -9.80
N LEU A 115 7.05 13.25 -9.72
CA LEU A 115 5.72 12.76 -10.06
C LEU A 115 4.91 12.47 -8.79
N PHE A 116 3.85 13.23 -8.57
CA PHE A 116 2.93 12.99 -7.45
C PHE A 116 1.87 11.98 -7.84
N THR A 117 1.67 10.98 -6.98
CA THR A 117 0.64 9.95 -7.12
C THR A 117 -0.27 9.94 -5.89
N MET A 118 -1.52 9.46 -6.03
CA MET A 118 -2.51 9.59 -4.95
C MET A 118 -2.71 8.32 -4.13
N GLY A 119 -2.45 7.15 -4.67
CA GLY A 119 -2.69 5.87 -3.99
C GLY A 119 -1.95 4.70 -4.61
N ASP A 120 -2.33 3.50 -4.21
CA ASP A 120 -1.64 2.26 -4.55
C ASP A 120 -1.69 1.95 -6.05
N ASN A 121 -2.86 2.12 -6.66
CA ASN A 121 -3.08 1.78 -8.07
C ASN A 121 -2.23 2.61 -9.03
N ASP A 122 -1.96 3.86 -8.66
CA ASP A 122 -1.10 4.76 -9.44
C ASP A 122 0.38 4.48 -9.15
N THR A 123 0.72 4.23 -7.88
CA THR A 123 2.09 4.21 -7.39
C THR A 123 2.79 2.88 -7.63
N PHE A 124 2.15 1.75 -7.33
CA PHE A 124 2.80 0.45 -7.35
C PHE A 124 3.25 -0.01 -8.73
N PRO A 125 2.48 0.21 -9.81
CA PRO A 125 2.99 -0.07 -11.15
C PRO A 125 4.22 0.76 -11.53
N LEU A 126 4.28 2.02 -11.08
CA LEU A 126 5.44 2.90 -11.32
C LEU A 126 6.66 2.42 -10.54
N TRP A 127 6.51 2.05 -9.27
CA TRP A 127 7.59 1.46 -8.49
C TRP A 127 8.07 0.15 -9.09
N TYR A 128 7.16 -0.72 -9.55
CA TYR A 128 7.54 -1.95 -10.24
C TYR A 128 8.47 -1.67 -11.43
N ILE A 129 8.13 -0.71 -12.27
CA ILE A 129 8.94 -0.36 -13.44
C ILE A 129 10.31 0.20 -13.05
N GLN A 130 10.39 1.01 -11.99
CA GLN A 130 11.67 1.54 -11.51
C GLN A 130 12.51 0.48 -10.82
N GLU A 131 11.92 -0.29 -9.88
CA GLU A 131 12.65 -1.22 -9.04
C GLU A 131 13.03 -2.52 -9.77
N VAL A 132 12.18 -3.00 -10.67
CA VAL A 132 12.36 -4.30 -11.34
C VAL A 132 12.96 -4.14 -12.75
N GLU A 133 12.50 -3.14 -13.50
CA GLU A 133 12.95 -2.94 -14.88
C GLU A 133 14.01 -1.83 -15.02
N GLY A 134 14.34 -1.10 -13.96
CA GLY A 134 15.32 -0.01 -13.98
C GLY A 134 14.95 1.14 -14.92
N TYR A 135 13.65 1.35 -15.18
CA TYR A 135 13.20 2.32 -16.17
C TYR A 135 12.88 3.66 -15.52
N ARG A 136 13.46 4.76 -16.05
CA ARG A 136 13.26 6.14 -15.59
C ARG A 136 13.46 6.31 -14.07
N THR A 137 14.56 5.79 -13.57
CA THR A 137 15.00 5.90 -12.17
C THR A 137 15.41 7.33 -11.79
N ASP A 138 15.50 8.22 -12.77
CA ASP A 138 15.67 9.66 -12.60
C ASP A 138 14.40 10.37 -12.06
N VAL A 139 13.20 9.82 -12.34
CA VAL A 139 11.93 10.41 -11.92
C VAL A 139 11.64 10.06 -10.47
N ARG A 140 11.33 11.06 -9.66
CA ARG A 140 11.02 10.86 -8.24
C ARG A 140 9.53 10.68 -8.03
N ILE A 141 9.09 9.47 -7.73
CA ILE A 141 7.68 9.16 -7.46
C ILE A 141 7.35 9.47 -6.00
N VAL A 142 6.32 10.26 -5.77
CA VAL A 142 5.89 10.70 -4.44
C VAL A 142 4.43 10.35 -4.22
N ASN A 143 4.18 9.34 -3.39
CA ASN A 143 2.82 8.97 -2.99
C ASN A 143 2.29 9.92 -1.93
N LEU A 144 1.24 10.68 -2.24
CA LEU A 144 0.65 11.66 -1.35
C LEU A 144 0.00 11.04 -0.11
N SER A 145 -0.51 9.82 -0.22
CA SER A 145 -1.09 9.12 0.94
C SER A 145 -0.01 8.74 1.95
N LEU A 146 1.16 8.28 1.49
CA LEU A 146 2.30 7.95 2.35
C LEU A 146 3.02 9.19 2.86
N LEU A 147 2.94 10.33 2.14
CA LEU A 147 3.57 11.58 2.54
C LEU A 147 3.01 12.15 3.86
N ASN A 148 1.92 11.60 4.38
CA ASN A 148 1.41 11.89 5.71
C ASN A 148 2.21 11.20 6.84
N THR A 149 3.20 10.37 6.51
CA THR A 149 4.02 9.64 7.48
C THR A 149 5.44 10.17 7.53
N ASP A 150 6.01 10.28 8.72
CA ASP A 150 7.35 10.83 8.92
C ASP A 150 8.46 9.96 8.31
N TRP A 151 8.33 8.64 8.38
CA TRP A 151 9.29 7.71 7.78
C TRP A 151 9.37 7.86 6.25
N TYR A 152 8.23 8.10 5.60
CA TYR A 152 8.21 8.28 4.15
C TYR A 152 8.79 9.64 3.73
N ILE A 153 8.55 10.70 4.52
CA ILE A 153 9.22 12.00 4.32
C ILE A 153 10.73 11.83 4.44
N ASP A 154 11.21 11.11 5.45
CA ASP A 154 12.64 10.82 5.62
C ASP A 154 13.22 10.03 4.43
N GLN A 155 12.45 9.08 3.88
CA GLN A 155 12.84 8.35 2.68
C GLN A 155 12.93 9.27 1.46
N MET A 156 11.94 10.15 1.27
CA MET A 156 11.93 11.09 0.15
C MET A 156 13.05 12.13 0.19
N LYS A 157 13.63 12.40 1.35
CA LYS A 157 14.78 13.31 1.52
C LYS A 157 16.11 12.71 1.04
N ARG A 158 16.16 11.40 0.85
CA ARG A 158 17.38 10.70 0.43
C ARG A 158 17.42 10.59 -1.10
N ASP A 159 18.63 10.61 -1.65
CA ASP A 159 18.83 10.22 -3.04
C ASP A 159 18.42 8.74 -3.21
N ALA A 160 17.83 8.41 -4.35
CA ALA A 160 17.51 7.04 -4.71
C ALA A 160 17.76 6.86 -6.21
N TYR A 161 18.61 5.90 -6.56
CA TYR A 161 19.09 5.68 -7.91
C TYR A 161 19.65 6.96 -8.53
N ASP A 162 19.13 7.37 -9.69
CA ASP A 162 19.54 8.60 -10.37
C ASP A 162 18.77 9.83 -9.86
N GLY A 163 17.68 9.61 -9.10
CA GLY A 163 16.81 10.66 -8.58
C GLY A 163 17.34 11.30 -7.30
N LYS A 164 17.34 12.63 -7.25
CA LYS A 164 17.76 13.39 -6.08
C LYS A 164 16.70 13.41 -4.99
N GLY A 165 17.14 13.52 -3.73
CA GLY A 165 16.27 13.72 -2.59
C GLY A 165 15.46 15.01 -2.70
N LEU A 166 14.22 14.97 -2.22
CA LEU A 166 13.35 16.14 -2.28
C LEU A 166 13.78 17.23 -1.28
N PRO A 167 13.77 18.52 -1.69
CA PRO A 167 14.22 19.63 -0.86
C PRO A 167 13.15 20.06 0.14
N PHE A 168 12.80 19.21 1.10
CA PHE A 168 11.86 19.56 2.16
C PHE A 168 12.41 20.68 3.04
N SER A 169 11.58 21.67 3.30
CA SER A 169 11.95 22.83 4.09
C SER A 169 11.72 22.67 5.60
N LEU A 170 11.03 21.60 6.03
CA LEU A 170 10.83 21.24 7.42
C LEU A 170 11.93 20.28 7.90
N ASN A 171 12.40 20.46 9.15
CA ASN A 171 13.30 19.50 9.80
C ASN A 171 12.49 18.38 10.47
N ARG A 172 13.14 17.26 10.82
CA ARG A 172 12.46 16.09 11.37
C ARG A 172 11.64 16.39 12.62
N ASN A 173 12.10 17.25 13.51
CA ASN A 173 11.36 17.61 14.72
C ASN A 173 10.05 18.36 14.43
N GLN A 174 9.92 18.92 13.24
CA GLN A 174 8.74 19.66 12.82
C GLN A 174 7.66 18.80 12.13
N TYR A 175 7.98 17.59 11.67
CA TYR A 175 7.02 16.69 11.00
C TYR A 175 6.97 15.27 11.58
N LYS A 176 7.78 14.95 12.59
CA LYS A 176 7.68 13.64 13.25
C LYS A 176 6.27 13.43 13.80
N GLN A 177 5.84 12.18 13.84
CA GLN A 177 4.55 11.79 14.38
C GLN A 177 4.26 12.47 15.73
N GLY A 178 3.05 12.99 15.89
CA GLY A 178 2.61 13.70 17.10
C GLY A 178 2.94 15.20 17.12
N THR A 179 3.63 15.77 16.10
CA THR A 179 3.94 17.21 16.04
C THR A 179 2.98 17.98 15.13
N ARG A 180 3.06 17.78 13.82
CA ARG A 180 2.24 18.47 12.81
C ARG A 180 1.44 17.48 11.96
N ASP A 181 0.84 16.48 12.60
CA ASP A 181 0.07 15.44 11.90
C ASP A 181 -1.16 16.02 11.18
N VAL A 182 -1.69 17.12 11.68
CA VAL A 182 -2.86 17.81 11.13
C VAL A 182 -2.66 19.31 11.15
N ALA A 183 -2.93 19.98 10.01
CA ALA A 183 -3.11 21.41 9.93
C ALA A 183 -4.58 21.72 9.61
N ILE A 184 -5.21 22.57 10.43
CA ILE A 184 -6.66 22.83 10.36
C ILE A 184 -6.92 24.07 9.52
N PHE A 185 -7.83 23.98 8.55
CA PHE A 185 -8.32 25.16 7.84
C PHE A 185 -9.38 25.87 8.70
N ILE A 186 -9.16 27.16 8.95
CA ILE A 186 -10.09 28.02 9.66
C ILE A 186 -10.39 29.24 8.84
N ASP A 187 -11.63 29.39 8.41
CA ASP A 187 -12.07 30.60 7.75
C ASP A 187 -12.22 31.72 8.78
N LYS A 188 -11.33 32.70 8.71
CA LYS A 188 -11.36 33.93 9.52
C LYS A 188 -11.85 35.12 8.71
N GLY A 189 -12.68 34.91 7.70
CA GLY A 189 -13.11 35.97 6.76
C GLY A 189 -12.03 36.37 5.76
N ALA A 190 -10.94 35.61 5.67
CA ALA A 190 -9.81 35.87 4.79
C ALA A 190 -9.59 34.74 3.77
N SER A 191 -10.57 33.86 3.58
CA SER A 191 -10.46 32.70 2.68
C SER A 191 -10.16 33.08 1.24
N ASP A 192 -10.59 34.27 0.81
CA ASP A 192 -10.31 34.81 -0.52
C ASP A 192 -8.95 35.50 -0.65
N ARG A 193 -8.28 35.76 0.44
CA ARG A 193 -6.96 36.41 0.43
C ARG A 193 -5.91 35.45 -0.11
N ARG A 194 -5.21 35.85 -1.16
CA ARG A 194 -4.06 35.13 -1.70
C ARG A 194 -2.83 35.37 -0.85
N LEU A 195 -2.30 34.31 -0.26
CA LEU A 195 -1.07 34.37 0.52
C LEU A 195 0.13 33.99 -0.35
N ASN A 196 1.23 34.71 -0.23
CA ASN A 196 2.47 34.35 -0.92
C ASN A 196 3.00 33.00 -0.36
N LEU A 197 3.48 32.12 -1.22
CA LEU A 197 4.01 30.81 -0.81
C LEU A 197 5.09 30.91 0.27
N LYS A 198 5.98 31.92 0.18
CA LYS A 198 7.02 32.14 1.20
C LYS A 198 6.43 32.47 2.58
N ASP A 199 5.37 33.30 2.59
CA ASP A 199 4.71 33.68 3.84
C ASP A 199 3.87 32.53 4.39
N PHE A 200 3.22 31.75 3.54
CA PHE A 200 2.55 30.50 3.92
C PHE A 200 3.54 29.53 4.57
N ASN A 201 4.71 29.31 3.97
CA ASN A 201 5.74 28.44 4.53
C ASN A 201 6.26 28.95 5.89
N LYS A 202 6.45 30.26 6.03
CA LYS A 202 6.83 30.87 7.32
C LYS A 202 5.75 30.63 8.38
N TRP A 203 4.48 30.78 8.00
CA TRP A 203 3.35 30.57 8.89
C TRP A 203 3.29 29.11 9.39
N ILE A 204 3.26 28.14 8.47
CA ILE A 204 3.16 26.71 8.80
C ILE A 204 4.38 26.20 9.60
N LYS A 205 5.57 26.76 9.37
CA LYS A 205 6.78 26.38 10.11
C LYS A 205 6.89 27.00 11.50
N SER A 206 6.08 28.02 11.79
CA SER A 206 6.18 28.78 13.03
C SER A 206 5.65 27.97 14.21
N ASP A 207 6.39 28.02 15.32
CA ASP A 207 5.96 27.43 16.60
C ASP A 207 5.30 28.47 17.51
N ARG A 208 5.06 29.72 16.99
CA ARG A 208 4.42 30.79 17.75
C ARG A 208 2.94 30.47 18.03
N GLN A 209 2.46 30.86 19.20
CA GLN A 209 1.08 30.63 19.62
C GLN A 209 0.03 31.23 18.66
N GLU A 210 0.37 32.33 17.98
CA GLU A 210 -0.50 32.98 16.97
C GLU A 210 -0.80 32.10 15.76
N THR A 211 0.06 31.08 15.49
CA THR A 211 -0.11 30.12 14.39
C THR A 211 -0.79 28.82 14.83
N LYS A 212 -1.20 28.75 16.10
CA LYS A 212 -1.86 27.60 16.71
C LYS A 212 -3.31 27.92 17.05
N ILE A 213 -4.10 26.85 17.07
CA ILE A 213 -5.45 26.90 17.64
C ILE A 213 -5.59 25.78 18.67
N ASN A 214 -6.15 26.11 19.81
CA ASN A 214 -6.42 25.14 20.86
C ASN A 214 -7.84 24.56 20.73
N ILE A 215 -7.90 23.27 20.47
CA ILE A 215 -9.14 22.47 20.45
C ILE A 215 -8.87 21.21 21.27
N GLY A 216 -8.67 21.38 22.60
CA GLY A 216 -8.22 20.31 23.49
C GLY A 216 -6.71 20.03 23.42
N LYS A 217 -6.09 20.30 22.28
CA LYS A 217 -4.65 20.25 21.98
C LYS A 217 -4.35 21.38 21.00
N ASP A 218 -3.12 21.88 21.00
CA ASP A 218 -2.67 22.91 20.05
C ASP A 218 -2.44 22.28 18.66
N TYR A 219 -3.14 22.79 17.65
CA TYR A 219 -2.99 22.40 16.26
C TYR A 219 -2.47 23.57 15.42
N ASP A 220 -1.64 23.28 14.45
CA ASP A 220 -1.31 24.25 13.41
C ASP A 220 -2.56 24.57 12.58
N PHE A 221 -2.75 25.83 12.20
CA PHE A 221 -3.86 26.19 11.34
C PHE A 221 -3.42 27.08 10.17
N TYR A 222 -4.25 27.10 9.13
CA TYR A 222 -4.13 28.04 8.03
C TYR A 222 -5.50 28.64 7.70
N TYR A 223 -5.51 29.85 7.16
CA TYR A 223 -6.74 30.65 7.00
C TYR A 223 -7.09 30.95 5.55
N THR A 224 -6.30 30.46 4.58
CA THR A 224 -6.59 30.58 3.15
C THR A 224 -6.12 29.35 2.39
N LYS A 225 -6.89 28.92 1.39
CA LYS A 225 -6.54 27.87 0.43
C LYS A 225 -5.94 28.44 -0.86
N LYS A 226 -5.86 29.79 -0.99
CA LYS A 226 -5.38 30.47 -2.18
C LYS A 226 -3.93 30.90 -1.99
N ILE A 227 -3.01 30.16 -2.57
CA ILE A 227 -1.57 30.43 -2.49
C ILE A 227 -1.12 31.06 -3.82
N ARG A 228 -0.37 32.16 -3.72
CA ARG A 228 0.29 32.81 -4.86
C ARG A 228 1.75 32.40 -4.90
N ILE A 229 2.16 31.81 -6.01
CA ILE A 229 3.56 31.51 -6.31
C ILE A 229 4.09 32.66 -7.18
N PRO A 230 5.06 33.47 -6.72
CA PRO A 230 5.69 34.47 -7.57
C PRO A 230 6.55 33.77 -8.61
N VAL A 231 6.23 33.96 -9.86
CA VAL A 231 7.00 33.41 -10.99
C VAL A 231 8.03 34.45 -11.41
N ASN A 232 9.30 34.06 -11.43
CA ASN A 232 10.33 34.89 -12.04
C ASN A 232 10.32 34.67 -13.56
N LYS A 233 10.00 35.71 -14.32
CA LYS A 233 9.93 35.62 -15.79
C LYS A 233 11.23 35.13 -16.42
N ASN A 234 12.38 35.39 -15.79
CA ASN A 234 13.68 34.92 -16.29
C ASN A 234 13.91 33.43 -16.16
N ASN A 235 13.05 32.72 -15.39
CA ASN A 235 13.10 31.27 -15.22
C ASN A 235 12.08 30.55 -16.10
N ILE A 236 11.31 31.27 -16.89
CA ILE A 236 10.38 30.70 -17.86
C ILE A 236 11.16 30.66 -19.18
N THR A 237 11.81 29.55 -19.43
CA THR A 237 12.27 29.21 -20.78
C THR A 237 11.03 28.80 -21.57
N ASP A 238 10.89 29.37 -22.75
CA ASP A 238 9.78 29.27 -23.69
C ASP A 238 8.86 28.06 -23.51
N LEU A 239 7.62 28.36 -23.07
CA LEU A 239 6.50 27.44 -23.19
C LEU A 239 6.11 27.39 -24.68
N HIS A 240 6.57 26.36 -25.38
CA HIS A 240 6.01 25.97 -26.68
C HIS A 240 4.74 25.15 -26.47
#